data_3771cd0b0dcaa89766d4ba4b59426997
#
_entry.id   3771cd0b0dcaa89766d4ba4b59426997
#
_cell.length_a   1.000
_cell.length_b   1.000
_cell.length_c   1.000
_cell.angle_alpha   90.00
_cell.angle_beta   90.00
_cell.angle_gamma   90.00
#
_symmetry.space_group_name_H-M   'P 1'
#
loop_
_entity.id
_entity.type
_entity.pdbx_description
1 polymer ?
#
loop_
_entity_poly.entity_id
_entity_poly.type
_entity_poly.pdbx_seq_one_letter_code
_entity_poly.pdbx_strand_id
1 'polypeptide(L)'
;GECPLSGSTFFSPPLPKVNKKYTDLINAKMVTVPEGEEPSEELINEINQLQSDFFKEYRAISEKYYTDGGNTILDYTAFSYLAGQYDDAEYVEHFDAAGSMIKNDKDLQARYNMAKAAVSTSVGGQFVDYEIVNPAGESKMLSEFREEGKYFLLDFFASWCGPCKRSMPTLAEVEKQYSKILSSVSIAVWERDNDGAAYAEVVKTHKITWATMQDAQSKGVELYGVSGVPTFILFSPEGEVLLRGHDIDEVKAKLEALSK
;
A
#
# COMPACT_ATOMS: atom_id res chain seq x y z
N GLY A 1 -11.14 5.63 -55.94
CA GLY A 1 -9.99 5.80 -55.09
C GLY A 1 -9.97 4.69 -54.10
N GLU A 2 -9.06 3.73 -54.27
CA GLU A 2 -8.87 2.59 -53.38
C GLU A 2 -8.37 3.09 -51.99
N CYS A 3 -8.96 2.58 -50.93
CA CYS A 3 -8.57 2.85 -49.54
C CYS A 3 -7.26 2.09 -49.25
N PRO A 4 -6.17 2.73 -48.79
CA PRO A 4 -4.88 2.11 -48.60
C PRO A 4 -4.75 1.41 -47.22
N LEU A 5 -5.75 0.67 -46.78
CA LEU A 5 -5.73 -0.08 -45.50
C LEU A 5 -5.74 -1.61 -45.67
N SER A 6 -5.32 -2.13 -46.81
CA SER A 6 -5.16 -3.58 -47.01
C SER A 6 -3.72 -4.04 -46.74
N GLY A 7 -3.25 -3.86 -45.51
CA GLY A 7 -1.91 -4.26 -45.12
C GLY A 7 -1.67 -4.26 -43.62
N SER A 8 -2.72 -4.22 -42.81
CA SER A 8 -2.54 -4.38 -41.38
C SER A 8 -2.42 -5.87 -41.03
N THR A 9 -1.18 -6.37 -41.01
CA THR A 9 -0.86 -7.46 -40.10
C THR A 9 -1.32 -6.95 -38.71
N PHE A 10 -2.47 -7.44 -38.24
CA PHE A 10 -2.92 -7.25 -36.87
C PHE A 10 -1.83 -7.79 -35.96
N PHE A 11 -1.00 -6.90 -35.45
CA PHE A 11 -0.03 -7.19 -34.42
C PHE A 11 -0.85 -7.48 -33.17
N SER A 12 -1.27 -8.74 -33.01
CA SER A 12 -1.82 -9.20 -31.74
C SER A 12 -0.69 -9.01 -30.73
N PRO A 13 -0.88 -8.22 -29.67
CA PRO A 13 0.15 -8.05 -28.66
C PRO A 13 0.59 -9.45 -28.18
N PRO A 14 1.88 -9.67 -27.90
CA PRO A 14 2.37 -10.99 -27.49
C PRO A 14 1.78 -11.48 -26.17
N LEU A 15 1.22 -10.59 -25.36
CA LEU A 15 0.61 -10.89 -24.07
C LEU A 15 -0.51 -11.96 -24.10
N PRO A 16 -1.49 -11.94 -25.05
CA PRO A 16 -2.47 -13.01 -25.16
C PRO A 16 -1.86 -14.38 -25.49
N LYS A 17 -0.74 -14.41 -26.24
CA LYS A 17 -0.06 -15.66 -26.56
C LYS A 17 0.64 -16.25 -25.35
N VAL A 18 1.24 -15.41 -24.51
CA VAL A 18 1.88 -15.83 -23.25
C VAL A 18 0.84 -16.35 -22.28
N ASN A 19 -0.27 -15.62 -22.08
CA ASN A 19 -1.39 -16.09 -21.27
C ASN A 19 -1.86 -17.46 -21.71
N LYS A 20 -2.13 -17.65 -23.02
CA LYS A 20 -2.58 -18.93 -23.54
C LYS A 20 -1.56 -20.04 -23.28
N LYS A 21 -0.25 -19.78 -23.55
CA LYS A 21 0.83 -20.75 -23.32
C LYS A 21 0.81 -21.30 -21.90
N TYR A 22 0.81 -20.43 -20.90
CA TYR A 22 0.87 -20.84 -19.50
C TYR A 22 -0.44 -21.42 -18.98
N THR A 23 -1.58 -20.90 -19.43
CA THR A 23 -2.90 -21.49 -19.14
C THR A 23 -3.00 -22.92 -19.66
N ASP A 24 -2.56 -23.17 -20.91
CA ASP A 24 -2.58 -24.51 -21.51
C ASP A 24 -1.63 -25.46 -20.74
N LEU A 25 -0.44 -25.00 -20.32
CA LEU A 25 0.52 -25.79 -19.54
C LEU A 25 -0.02 -26.16 -18.14
N ILE A 26 -0.61 -25.21 -17.42
CA ILE A 26 -1.20 -25.44 -16.10
C ILE A 26 -2.40 -26.39 -16.21
N ASN A 27 -3.29 -26.15 -17.18
CA ASN A 27 -4.45 -27.01 -17.40
C ASN A 27 -4.04 -28.47 -17.74
N ALA A 28 -3.02 -28.64 -18.58
CA ALA A 28 -2.50 -29.97 -18.93
C ALA A 28 -1.99 -30.74 -17.68
N LYS A 29 -1.40 -30.03 -16.71
CA LYS A 29 -1.00 -30.63 -15.43
C LYS A 29 -2.16 -30.89 -14.50
N MET A 30 -3.12 -29.97 -14.38
CA MET A 30 -4.29 -30.13 -13.54
C MET A 30 -5.22 -31.29 -13.98
N VAL A 31 -5.30 -31.57 -15.28
CA VAL A 31 -6.05 -32.73 -15.81
C VAL A 31 -5.53 -34.06 -15.31
N THR A 32 -4.28 -34.14 -14.82
CA THR A 32 -3.72 -35.38 -14.27
C THR A 32 -4.20 -35.66 -12.84
N VAL A 33 -4.89 -34.71 -12.18
CA VAL A 33 -5.44 -34.89 -10.83
C VAL A 33 -6.80 -35.59 -10.95
N PRO A 34 -7.02 -36.74 -10.29
CA PRO A 34 -8.31 -37.42 -10.30
C PRO A 34 -9.42 -36.52 -9.71
N GLU A 35 -10.63 -36.68 -10.21
CA GLU A 35 -11.79 -35.92 -9.72
C GLU A 35 -12.03 -36.20 -8.22
N GLY A 36 -12.05 -35.13 -7.41
CA GLY A 36 -12.24 -35.19 -5.97
C GLY A 36 -10.98 -35.41 -5.15
N GLU A 37 -9.80 -35.48 -5.78
CA GLU A 37 -8.52 -35.53 -5.10
C GLU A 37 -7.83 -34.15 -5.10
N GLU A 38 -7.02 -33.88 -4.06
CA GLU A 38 -6.17 -32.70 -4.03
C GLU A 38 -4.86 -32.94 -4.82
N PRO A 39 -4.30 -31.90 -5.47
CA PRO A 39 -3.01 -31.99 -6.15
C PRO A 39 -1.91 -32.40 -5.18
N SER A 40 -0.97 -33.22 -5.63
CA SER A 40 0.23 -33.54 -4.84
C SER A 40 1.09 -32.30 -4.59
N GLU A 41 1.88 -32.30 -3.51
CA GLU A 41 2.82 -31.22 -3.18
C GLU A 41 3.81 -30.96 -4.33
N GLU A 42 4.27 -32.02 -5.01
CA GLU A 42 5.15 -31.91 -6.19
C GLU A 42 4.45 -31.19 -7.34
N LEU A 43 3.19 -31.51 -7.63
CA LEU A 43 2.40 -30.85 -8.66
C LEU A 43 2.12 -29.37 -8.32
N ILE A 44 1.85 -29.07 -7.04
CA ILE A 44 1.70 -27.69 -6.57
C ILE A 44 2.99 -26.88 -6.83
N ASN A 45 4.15 -27.47 -6.51
CA ASN A 45 5.44 -26.82 -6.73
C ASN A 45 5.72 -26.59 -8.22
N GLU A 46 5.38 -27.54 -9.09
CA GLU A 46 5.51 -27.37 -10.53
C GLU A 46 4.59 -26.27 -11.08
N ILE A 47 3.34 -26.16 -10.59
CA ILE A 47 2.41 -25.11 -10.97
C ILE A 47 2.92 -23.73 -10.49
N ASN A 48 3.43 -23.64 -9.27
CA ASN A 48 4.03 -22.42 -8.73
C ASN A 48 5.23 -21.96 -9.57
N GLN A 49 6.05 -22.92 -10.06
CA GLN A 49 7.16 -22.61 -10.96
C GLN A 49 6.66 -22.07 -12.29
N LEU A 50 5.63 -22.69 -12.89
CA LEU A 50 5.02 -22.18 -14.14
C LEU A 50 4.42 -20.78 -13.96
N GLN A 51 3.81 -20.49 -12.82
CA GLN A 51 3.31 -19.15 -12.50
C GLN A 51 4.46 -18.14 -12.39
N SER A 52 5.55 -18.51 -11.71
CA SER A 52 6.75 -17.66 -11.61
C SER A 52 7.33 -17.36 -13.00
N ASP A 53 7.44 -18.36 -13.86
CA ASP A 53 7.96 -18.21 -15.22
C ASP A 53 7.02 -17.37 -16.10
N PHE A 54 5.71 -17.53 -15.93
CA PHE A 54 4.70 -16.66 -16.56
C PHE A 54 4.93 -15.18 -16.20
N PHE A 55 5.04 -14.87 -14.91
CA PHE A 55 5.23 -13.50 -14.47
C PHE A 55 6.55 -12.89 -14.97
N LYS A 56 7.63 -13.67 -15.01
CA LYS A 56 8.91 -13.24 -15.56
C LYS A 56 8.83 -12.93 -17.07
N GLU A 57 8.22 -13.84 -17.85
CA GLU A 57 8.08 -13.65 -19.30
C GLU A 57 7.14 -12.49 -19.62
N TYR A 58 6.04 -12.37 -18.86
CA TYR A 58 5.07 -11.28 -19.04
C TYR A 58 5.68 -9.92 -18.70
N ARG A 59 6.47 -9.84 -17.61
CA ARG A 59 7.21 -8.63 -17.22
C ARG A 59 8.20 -8.21 -18.30
N ALA A 60 9.04 -9.13 -18.78
CA ALA A 60 10.03 -8.85 -19.83
C ALA A 60 9.39 -8.35 -21.13
N ILE A 61 8.23 -8.88 -21.49
CA ILE A 61 7.46 -8.40 -22.65
C ILE A 61 6.89 -7.01 -22.37
N SER A 62 6.32 -6.76 -21.20
CA SER A 62 5.77 -5.46 -20.86
C SER A 62 6.84 -4.37 -20.84
N GLU A 63 8.00 -4.64 -20.25
CA GLU A 63 9.17 -3.73 -20.28
C GLU A 63 9.65 -3.43 -21.71
N LYS A 64 9.56 -4.39 -22.60
CA LYS A 64 9.92 -4.20 -24.03
C LYS A 64 8.94 -3.28 -24.77
N TYR A 65 7.66 -3.30 -24.41
CA TYR A 65 6.60 -2.54 -25.10
C TYR A 65 6.25 -1.23 -24.40
N TYR A 66 6.65 -1.04 -23.16
CA TYR A 66 6.53 0.24 -22.50
C TYR A 66 7.68 1.16 -22.90
N THR A 67 7.34 2.38 -23.28
CA THR A 67 8.32 3.42 -23.63
C THR A 67 7.96 4.68 -22.85
N ASP A 68 8.94 5.29 -22.20
CA ASP A 68 8.76 6.59 -21.51
C ASP A 68 8.26 7.63 -22.50
N GLY A 69 7.17 8.32 -22.11
CA GLY A 69 6.48 9.27 -22.99
C GLY A 69 5.62 8.62 -24.07
N GLY A 70 5.64 7.29 -24.20
CA GLY A 70 4.81 6.53 -25.13
C GLY A 70 3.32 6.74 -24.85
N ASN A 71 2.53 6.86 -25.94
CA ASN A 71 1.11 7.19 -25.85
C ASN A 71 0.24 6.28 -26.74
N THR A 72 0.63 5.03 -26.83
CA THR A 72 -0.10 4.00 -27.57
C THR A 72 -0.86 3.08 -26.60
N ILE A 73 -1.80 2.30 -27.15
CA ILE A 73 -2.51 1.27 -26.37
C ILE A 73 -1.55 0.19 -25.83
N LEU A 74 -0.41 -0.03 -26.50
CA LEU A 74 0.60 -0.96 -26.03
C LEU A 74 1.34 -0.41 -24.81
N ASP A 75 1.72 0.88 -24.82
CA ASP A 75 2.32 1.54 -23.67
C ASP A 75 1.38 1.51 -22.47
N TYR A 76 0.10 1.82 -22.69
CA TYR A 76 -0.93 1.77 -21.63
C TYR A 76 -1.09 0.37 -21.05
N THR A 77 -1.20 -0.65 -21.90
CA THR A 77 -1.37 -2.05 -21.45
C THR A 77 -0.14 -2.55 -20.70
N ALA A 78 1.05 -2.23 -21.21
CA ALA A 78 2.31 -2.60 -20.60
C ALA A 78 2.48 -1.91 -19.23
N PHE A 79 2.24 -0.60 -19.16
CA PHE A 79 2.30 0.15 -17.92
C PHE A 79 1.29 -0.36 -16.88
N SER A 80 0.03 -0.59 -17.27
CA SER A 80 -1.01 -1.08 -16.35
C SER A 80 -0.65 -2.41 -15.70
N TYR A 81 0.09 -3.26 -16.39
CA TYR A 81 0.63 -4.50 -15.82
C TYR A 81 1.83 -4.24 -14.90
N LEU A 82 2.80 -3.44 -15.36
CA LEU A 82 4.01 -3.11 -14.60
C LEU A 82 3.69 -2.32 -13.33
N ALA A 83 2.67 -1.48 -13.39
CA ALA A 83 2.17 -0.68 -12.27
C ALA A 83 1.90 -1.49 -10.99
N GLY A 84 1.43 -2.73 -11.12
CA GLY A 84 1.20 -3.64 -9.99
C GLY A 84 2.47 -4.28 -9.42
N GLN A 85 3.63 -4.07 -10.06
CA GLN A 85 4.92 -4.66 -9.66
C GLN A 85 5.93 -3.62 -9.17
N TYR A 86 5.66 -2.34 -9.46
CA TYR A 86 6.49 -1.23 -9.00
C TYR A 86 6.27 -0.96 -7.51
N ASP A 87 7.34 -0.69 -6.79
CA ASP A 87 7.22 0.00 -5.51
C ASP A 87 6.74 1.45 -5.71
N ASP A 88 6.52 2.17 -4.62
CA ASP A 88 5.96 3.52 -4.72
C ASP A 88 6.89 4.51 -5.41
N ALA A 89 8.20 4.39 -5.23
CA ALA A 89 9.19 5.27 -5.85
C ALA A 89 9.32 4.98 -7.35
N GLU A 90 9.44 3.71 -7.73
CA GLU A 90 9.44 3.26 -9.12
C GLU A 90 8.15 3.69 -9.84
N TYR A 91 6.99 3.54 -9.15
CA TYR A 91 5.71 3.94 -9.74
C TYR A 91 5.66 5.44 -10.04
N VAL A 92 6.11 6.27 -9.10
CA VAL A 92 6.15 7.73 -9.29
C VAL A 92 7.06 8.09 -10.46
N GLU A 93 8.27 7.52 -10.52
CA GLU A 93 9.23 7.78 -11.60
C GLU A 93 8.65 7.43 -12.98
N HIS A 94 8.14 6.20 -13.14
CA HIS A 94 7.57 5.74 -14.41
C HIS A 94 6.29 6.48 -14.79
N PHE A 95 5.43 6.83 -13.83
CA PHE A 95 4.23 7.60 -14.10
C PHE A 95 4.56 9.04 -14.53
N ASP A 96 5.56 9.68 -13.91
CA ASP A 96 6.03 11.02 -14.29
C ASP A 96 6.60 11.03 -15.72
N ALA A 97 7.25 9.94 -16.13
CA ALA A 97 7.74 9.76 -17.49
C ALA A 97 6.65 9.34 -18.50
N ALA A 98 5.50 8.86 -18.06
CA ALA A 98 4.45 8.28 -18.91
C ALA A 98 3.76 9.28 -19.83
N GLY A 99 3.18 8.77 -20.93
CA GLY A 99 2.36 9.54 -21.85
C GLY A 99 0.96 9.89 -21.34
N SER A 100 0.26 10.74 -22.07
CA SER A 100 -1.03 11.29 -21.63
C SER A 100 -2.15 10.24 -21.47
N MET A 101 -2.12 9.14 -22.20
CA MET A 101 -3.10 8.08 -22.08
C MET A 101 -3.05 7.44 -20.68
N ILE A 102 -1.85 7.21 -20.14
CA ILE A 102 -1.61 6.70 -18.80
C ILE A 102 -1.97 7.77 -17.75
N LYS A 103 -1.46 8.99 -17.94
CA LYS A 103 -1.69 10.11 -17.00
C LYS A 103 -3.15 10.54 -16.86
N ASN A 104 -3.96 10.32 -17.88
CA ASN A 104 -5.40 10.66 -17.86
C ASN A 104 -6.26 9.51 -17.32
N ASP A 105 -5.72 8.35 -17.07
CA ASP A 105 -6.45 7.25 -16.44
C ASP A 105 -6.63 7.56 -14.94
N LYS A 106 -7.89 7.50 -14.48
CA LYS A 106 -8.24 7.94 -13.11
C LYS A 106 -7.69 7.00 -12.04
N ASP A 107 -7.66 5.70 -12.31
CA ASP A 107 -7.22 4.69 -11.35
C ASP A 107 -5.69 4.73 -11.23
N LEU A 108 -4.99 4.85 -12.35
CA LEU A 108 -3.54 5.03 -12.36
C LEU A 108 -3.13 6.37 -11.72
N GLN A 109 -3.89 7.44 -11.94
CA GLN A 109 -3.67 8.73 -11.28
C GLN A 109 -3.91 8.66 -9.76
N ALA A 110 -4.95 7.95 -9.32
CA ALA A 110 -5.22 7.74 -7.90
C ALA A 110 -4.07 6.96 -7.24
N ARG A 111 -3.58 5.89 -7.89
CA ARG A 111 -2.40 5.14 -7.43
C ARG A 111 -1.14 6.03 -7.38
N TYR A 112 -0.94 6.91 -8.38
CA TYR A 112 0.16 7.87 -8.39
C TYR A 112 0.11 8.82 -7.20
N ASN A 113 -1.05 9.38 -6.89
CA ASN A 113 -1.21 10.28 -5.75
C ASN A 113 -0.88 9.58 -4.43
N MET A 114 -1.32 8.34 -4.27
CA MET A 114 -1.01 7.51 -3.10
C MET A 114 0.49 7.19 -3.01
N ALA A 115 1.11 6.77 -4.11
CA ALA A 115 2.54 6.48 -4.17
C ALA A 115 3.38 7.72 -3.85
N LYS A 116 3.03 8.86 -4.43
CA LYS A 116 3.71 10.13 -4.17
C LYS A 116 3.61 10.56 -2.70
N ALA A 117 2.44 10.39 -2.09
CA ALA A 117 2.26 10.63 -0.66
C ALA A 117 3.09 9.67 0.19
N ALA A 118 3.14 8.38 -0.16
CA ALA A 118 3.95 7.39 0.52
C ALA A 118 5.46 7.69 0.43
N VAL A 119 5.95 8.08 -0.75
CA VAL A 119 7.34 8.51 -0.96
C VAL A 119 7.67 9.75 -0.13
N SER A 120 6.81 10.77 -0.13
CA SER A 120 7.03 12.02 0.61
C SER A 120 7.00 11.83 2.13
N THR A 121 6.36 10.79 2.62
CA THR A 121 6.26 10.42 4.04
C THR A 121 7.04 9.14 4.37
N SER A 122 7.97 8.72 3.51
CA SER A 122 8.96 7.67 3.79
C SER A 122 10.08 8.18 4.72
N VAL A 123 10.99 7.30 5.14
CA VAL A 123 12.14 7.68 5.99
C VAL A 123 12.92 8.81 5.34
N GLY A 124 13.19 9.88 6.11
CA GLY A 124 13.78 11.14 5.64
C GLY A 124 12.73 12.15 5.11
N GLY A 125 11.48 11.73 4.92
CA GLY A 125 10.36 12.61 4.59
C GLY A 125 9.91 13.47 5.77
N GLN A 126 8.82 14.22 5.58
CA GLN A 126 8.37 15.20 6.55
C GLN A 126 6.94 14.93 7.03
N PHE A 127 6.66 15.33 8.26
CA PHE A 127 5.33 15.36 8.84
C PHE A 127 4.38 16.21 7.99
N VAL A 128 3.19 15.68 7.72
CA VAL A 128 2.11 16.35 6.99
C VAL A 128 0.96 16.62 7.96
N ASP A 129 0.72 17.89 8.26
CA ASP A 129 -0.39 18.26 9.14
C ASP A 129 -1.72 18.27 8.39
N TYR A 130 -2.78 17.81 9.06
CA TYR A 130 -4.12 17.84 8.48
C TYR A 130 -5.19 17.84 9.57
N GLU A 131 -6.39 18.30 9.22
CA GLU A 131 -7.55 18.27 10.06
C GLU A 131 -8.20 16.87 10.01
N ILE A 132 -8.31 16.24 11.18
CA ILE A 132 -9.00 14.97 11.40
C ILE A 132 -10.41 15.30 11.86
N VAL A 133 -11.43 14.77 11.18
CA VAL A 133 -12.83 14.96 11.55
C VAL A 133 -13.42 13.60 11.94
N ASN A 134 -13.95 13.50 13.17
CA ASN A 134 -14.58 12.27 13.64
C ASN A 134 -16.06 12.17 13.18
N PRO A 135 -16.73 11.02 13.36
CA PRO A 135 -18.12 10.84 12.96
C PRO A 135 -19.11 11.80 13.64
N ALA A 136 -18.77 12.35 14.82
CA ALA A 136 -19.60 13.35 15.51
C ALA A 136 -19.41 14.78 14.97
N GLY A 137 -18.48 14.99 14.02
CA GLY A 137 -18.16 16.29 13.46
C GLY A 137 -17.17 17.11 14.29
N GLU A 138 -16.58 16.52 15.33
CA GLU A 138 -15.49 17.17 16.07
C GLU A 138 -14.19 17.07 15.25
N SER A 139 -13.41 18.14 15.23
CA SER A 139 -12.16 18.18 14.50
C SER A 139 -10.97 18.54 15.37
N LYS A 140 -9.79 18.02 14.96
CA LYS A 140 -8.48 18.37 15.51
C LYS A 140 -7.44 18.34 14.41
N MET A 141 -6.46 19.24 14.51
CA MET A 141 -5.25 19.12 13.69
C MET A 141 -4.39 17.97 14.21
N LEU A 142 -3.77 17.20 13.31
CA LEU A 142 -2.85 16.13 13.70
C LEU A 142 -1.69 16.66 14.55
N SER A 143 -1.22 17.87 14.27
CA SER A 143 -0.19 18.56 15.07
C SER A 143 -0.55 18.80 16.53
N GLU A 144 -1.84 18.84 16.90
CA GLU A 144 -2.26 19.01 18.28
C GLU A 144 -1.92 17.80 19.18
N PHE A 145 -1.62 16.64 18.58
CA PHE A 145 -1.19 15.45 19.32
C PHE A 145 0.33 15.40 19.51
N ARG A 146 1.09 16.30 18.89
CA ARG A 146 2.54 16.40 19.05
C ARG A 146 2.87 17.25 20.28
N GLU A 147 3.82 16.76 21.07
CA GLU A 147 4.38 17.52 22.18
C GLU A 147 5.77 18.06 21.78
N GLU A 148 6.04 19.33 22.08
CA GLU A 148 7.30 20.00 21.77
C GLU A 148 8.51 19.24 22.35
N GLY A 149 9.53 19.00 21.53
CA GLY A 149 10.76 18.33 21.94
C GLY A 149 10.64 16.81 22.08
N LYS A 150 9.47 16.21 21.79
CA LYS A 150 9.29 14.76 21.81
C LYS A 150 9.26 14.18 20.39
N TYR A 151 9.66 12.91 20.30
CA TYR A 151 9.34 12.07 19.15
C TYR A 151 7.84 11.95 19.04
N PHE A 152 7.32 11.72 17.84
CA PHE A 152 5.89 11.55 17.62
C PHE A 152 5.61 10.25 16.87
N LEU A 153 4.76 9.40 17.43
CA LEU A 153 4.31 8.16 16.79
C LEU A 153 2.88 8.32 16.28
N LEU A 154 2.73 8.19 14.98
CA LEU A 154 1.43 8.11 14.31
C LEU A 154 1.16 6.65 13.95
N ASP A 155 0.06 6.11 14.48
CA ASP A 155 -0.42 4.75 14.23
C ASP A 155 -1.75 4.82 13.46
N PHE A 156 -1.75 4.31 12.24
CA PHE A 156 -2.99 4.09 11.50
C PHE A 156 -3.48 2.67 11.71
N PHE A 157 -4.72 2.54 12.19
CA PHE A 157 -5.33 1.25 12.48
C PHE A 157 -6.79 1.20 12.02
N ALA A 158 -7.43 0.02 12.12
CA ALA A 158 -8.87 -0.12 11.95
C ALA A 158 -9.44 -1.10 12.99
N SER A 159 -10.67 -0.88 13.41
CA SER A 159 -11.34 -1.72 14.43
C SER A 159 -11.50 -3.18 14.01
N TRP A 160 -11.62 -3.45 12.72
CA TRP A 160 -11.71 -4.80 12.15
C TRP A 160 -10.35 -5.46 11.87
N CYS A 161 -9.24 -4.73 12.04
CA CYS A 161 -7.88 -5.20 11.70
C CYS A 161 -7.33 -6.12 12.80
N GLY A 162 -7.20 -7.40 12.51
CA GLY A 162 -6.63 -8.39 13.43
C GLY A 162 -5.17 -8.13 13.82
N PRO A 163 -4.26 -7.88 12.85
CA PRO A 163 -2.87 -7.50 13.16
C PRO A 163 -2.77 -6.25 14.05
N CYS A 164 -3.59 -5.22 13.80
CA CYS A 164 -3.60 -4.00 14.63
C CYS A 164 -3.92 -4.31 16.10
N LYS A 165 -4.94 -5.16 16.34
CA LYS A 165 -5.29 -5.57 17.70
C LYS A 165 -4.16 -6.36 18.38
N ARG A 166 -3.39 -7.14 17.64
CA ARG A 166 -2.24 -7.86 18.18
C ARG A 166 -1.07 -6.96 18.55
N SER A 167 -0.89 -5.83 17.88
CA SER A 167 0.18 -4.86 18.19
C SER A 167 -0.15 -3.95 19.39
N MET A 168 -1.44 -3.80 19.76
CA MET A 168 -1.86 -2.88 20.84
C MET A 168 -1.20 -3.14 22.20
N PRO A 169 -1.00 -4.39 22.67
CA PRO A 169 -0.29 -4.62 23.93
C PRO A 169 1.15 -4.09 23.91
N THR A 170 1.90 -4.32 22.82
CA THR A 170 3.26 -3.80 22.65
C THR A 170 3.24 -2.27 22.55
N LEU A 171 2.26 -1.69 21.84
CA LEU A 171 2.10 -0.25 21.76
C LEU A 171 1.85 0.37 23.14
N ALA A 172 1.02 -0.26 23.98
CA ALA A 172 0.81 0.18 25.36
C ALA A 172 2.10 0.14 26.22
N GLU A 173 2.95 -0.85 26.01
CA GLU A 173 4.28 -0.90 26.66
C GLU A 173 5.18 0.24 26.15
N VAL A 174 5.22 0.49 24.86
CA VAL A 174 5.98 1.60 24.23
C VAL A 174 5.53 2.94 24.81
N GLU A 175 4.22 3.19 24.85
CA GLU A 175 3.63 4.39 25.43
C GLU A 175 4.06 4.61 26.89
N LYS A 176 3.99 3.57 27.69
CA LYS A 176 4.39 3.64 29.10
C LYS A 176 5.89 3.85 29.27
N GLN A 177 6.70 3.12 28.53
CA GLN A 177 8.16 3.12 28.66
C GLN A 177 8.78 4.44 28.21
N TYR A 178 8.28 5.00 27.09
CA TYR A 178 8.88 6.17 26.44
C TYR A 178 8.07 7.47 26.65
N SER A 179 7.10 7.51 27.56
CA SER A 179 6.21 8.67 27.82
C SER A 179 6.91 10.01 28.02
N LYS A 180 8.17 9.99 28.48
CA LYS A 180 8.96 11.22 28.67
C LYS A 180 9.49 11.84 27.39
N ILE A 181 9.68 11.01 26.35
CA ILE A 181 10.33 11.40 25.08
C ILE A 181 9.41 11.15 23.87
N LEU A 182 8.25 10.54 24.06
CA LEU A 182 7.33 10.17 22.99
C LEU A 182 5.96 10.81 23.27
N SER A 183 5.36 11.37 22.25
CA SER A 183 3.92 11.60 22.12
C SER A 183 3.37 10.73 20.98
N SER A 184 2.11 10.33 21.04
CA SER A 184 1.55 9.47 20.01
C SER A 184 0.04 9.64 19.84
N VAL A 185 -0.43 9.24 18.70
CA VAL A 185 -1.87 9.13 18.40
C VAL A 185 -2.12 7.91 17.52
N SER A 186 -3.17 7.16 17.85
CA SER A 186 -3.71 6.11 16.96
C SER A 186 -4.95 6.65 16.25
N ILE A 187 -4.88 6.66 14.91
CA ILE A 187 -5.95 7.15 14.04
C ILE A 187 -6.66 5.96 13.40
N ALA A 188 -7.95 5.81 13.75
CA ALA A 188 -8.80 4.80 13.13
C ALA A 188 -9.23 5.27 11.73
N VAL A 189 -8.98 4.43 10.73
CA VAL A 189 -9.30 4.68 9.31
C VAL A 189 -10.05 3.48 8.73
N TRP A 190 -10.76 3.68 7.62
CA TRP A 190 -11.51 2.63 6.92
C TRP A 190 -12.51 1.88 7.82
N GLU A 191 -13.07 2.59 8.80
CA GLU A 191 -14.11 2.00 9.64
C GLU A 191 -15.35 1.64 8.81
N ARG A 192 -16.01 0.54 9.21
CA ARG A 192 -17.18 0.02 8.47
C ARG A 192 -18.50 0.58 8.98
N ASP A 193 -18.47 1.18 10.15
CA ASP A 193 -19.60 1.89 10.77
C ASP A 193 -19.39 3.41 10.65
N ASN A 194 -20.50 4.12 10.59
CA ASN A 194 -20.49 5.58 10.47
C ASN A 194 -20.69 6.30 11.82
N ASP A 195 -20.87 5.55 12.93
CA ASP A 195 -21.15 6.09 14.26
C ASP A 195 -19.97 5.96 15.23
N GLY A 196 -18.91 5.26 14.82
CA GLY A 196 -17.71 5.07 15.63
C GLY A 196 -17.84 4.03 16.74
N ALA A 197 -18.91 3.22 16.75
CA ALA A 197 -19.14 2.24 17.80
C ALA A 197 -18.07 1.14 17.83
N ALA A 198 -17.65 0.63 16.68
CA ALA A 198 -16.61 -0.40 16.57
C ALA A 198 -15.25 0.14 17.03
N TYR A 199 -14.90 1.36 16.66
CA TYR A 199 -13.71 2.06 17.13
C TYR A 199 -13.73 2.21 18.66
N ALA A 200 -14.85 2.73 19.22
CA ALA A 200 -14.99 2.94 20.66
C ALA A 200 -14.88 1.61 21.45
N GLU A 201 -15.43 0.52 20.92
CA GLU A 201 -15.30 -0.81 21.52
C GLU A 201 -13.85 -1.31 21.54
N VAL A 202 -13.07 -1.07 20.48
CA VAL A 202 -11.64 -1.42 20.44
C VAL A 202 -10.87 -0.62 21.48
N VAL A 203 -11.07 0.69 21.55
CA VAL A 203 -10.42 1.57 22.55
C VAL A 203 -10.68 1.05 23.97
N LYS A 204 -11.93 0.71 24.29
CA LYS A 204 -12.34 0.18 25.58
C LYS A 204 -11.76 -1.21 25.88
N THR A 205 -11.88 -2.14 24.93
CA THR A 205 -11.48 -3.55 25.10
C THR A 205 -9.98 -3.68 25.28
N HIS A 206 -9.19 -2.91 24.51
CA HIS A 206 -7.74 -2.91 24.60
C HIS A 206 -7.19 -1.92 25.65
N LYS A 207 -8.08 -1.23 26.38
CA LYS A 207 -7.72 -0.27 27.43
C LYS A 207 -6.70 0.77 26.96
N ILE A 208 -6.94 1.32 25.77
CA ILE A 208 -6.05 2.31 25.17
C ILE A 208 -6.09 3.58 26.02
N THR A 209 -4.93 4.07 26.47
CA THR A 209 -4.78 5.23 27.37
C THR A 209 -4.09 6.42 26.72
N TRP A 210 -3.50 6.22 25.54
CA TRP A 210 -2.91 7.29 24.74
C TRP A 210 -3.97 7.95 23.84
N ALA A 211 -3.58 9.02 23.14
CA ALA A 211 -4.51 9.73 22.27
C ALA A 211 -5.00 8.87 21.11
N THR A 212 -6.30 8.92 20.87
CA THR A 212 -6.91 8.23 19.72
C THR A 212 -7.96 9.11 19.07
N MET A 213 -8.14 8.98 17.76
CA MET A 213 -9.22 9.63 17.02
C MET A 213 -9.62 8.78 15.82
N GLN A 214 -10.88 8.85 15.42
CA GLN A 214 -11.33 8.28 14.17
C GLN A 214 -11.30 9.35 13.08
N ASP A 215 -10.62 9.07 11.97
CA ASP A 215 -10.68 9.89 10.75
C ASP A 215 -11.83 9.36 9.88
N ALA A 216 -13.00 9.97 10.02
CA ALA A 216 -14.22 9.54 9.36
C ALA A 216 -14.12 9.60 7.81
N GLN A 217 -13.25 10.43 7.28
CA GLN A 217 -13.02 10.60 5.84
C GLN A 217 -11.80 9.82 5.35
N SER A 218 -11.03 9.22 6.26
CA SER A 218 -9.75 8.56 5.98
C SER A 218 -8.76 9.44 5.19
N LYS A 219 -8.82 10.77 5.43
CA LYS A 219 -7.99 11.76 4.74
C LYS A 219 -6.50 11.55 5.01
N GLY A 220 -6.16 11.09 6.22
CA GLY A 220 -4.79 10.73 6.57
C GLY A 220 -4.22 9.62 5.69
N VAL A 221 -5.07 8.69 5.23
CA VAL A 221 -4.68 7.62 4.30
C VAL A 221 -4.13 8.19 3.00
N GLU A 222 -4.83 9.16 2.41
CA GLU A 222 -4.42 9.79 1.15
C GLU A 222 -3.15 10.63 1.32
N LEU A 223 -3.06 11.42 2.41
CA LEU A 223 -1.96 12.33 2.67
C LEU A 223 -0.65 11.63 3.04
N TYR A 224 -0.75 10.48 3.67
CA TYR A 224 0.39 9.66 4.07
C TYR A 224 0.63 8.47 3.14
N GLY A 225 -0.19 8.27 2.11
CA GLY A 225 -0.06 7.13 1.19
C GLY A 225 -0.15 5.79 1.93
N VAL A 226 -1.12 5.64 2.85
CA VAL A 226 -1.31 4.41 3.62
C VAL A 226 -2.03 3.38 2.76
N SER A 227 -1.37 2.27 2.44
CA SER A 227 -1.93 1.18 1.63
C SER A 227 -2.47 0.00 2.45
N GLY A 228 -2.20 -0.02 3.75
CA GLY A 228 -2.64 -1.07 4.66
C GLY A 228 -2.48 -0.68 6.12
N VAL A 229 -3.15 -1.41 7.01
CA VAL A 229 -3.05 -1.22 8.47
C VAL A 229 -2.65 -2.53 9.16
N PRO A 230 -1.86 -2.47 10.28
CA PRO A 230 -1.35 -1.24 10.89
C PRO A 230 -0.27 -0.56 10.05
N THR A 231 -0.17 0.77 10.13
CA THR A 231 0.98 1.52 9.62
C THR A 231 1.46 2.45 10.73
N PHE A 232 2.71 2.28 11.13
CA PHE A 232 3.40 3.09 12.13
C PHE A 232 4.37 4.05 11.46
N ILE A 233 4.32 5.33 11.84
CA ILE A 233 5.25 6.35 11.37
C ILE A 233 5.80 7.07 12.59
N LEU A 234 7.12 6.96 12.80
CA LEU A 234 7.82 7.63 13.88
C LEU A 234 8.54 8.87 13.35
N PHE A 235 8.26 10.01 13.95
CA PHE A 235 8.87 11.29 13.61
C PHE A 235 9.86 11.75 14.66
N SER A 236 10.89 12.49 14.22
CA SER A 236 11.74 13.29 15.11
C SER A 236 10.94 14.45 15.72
N PRO A 237 11.49 15.11 16.77
CA PRO A 237 10.91 16.35 17.29
C PRO A 237 10.70 17.43 16.23
N GLU A 238 11.56 17.48 15.21
CA GLU A 238 11.50 18.44 14.08
C GLU A 238 10.49 18.03 13.01
N GLY A 239 9.99 16.77 13.06
CA GLY A 239 8.98 16.27 12.11
C GLY A 239 9.55 15.45 10.96
N GLU A 240 10.84 15.09 10.97
CA GLU A 240 11.40 14.17 10.01
C GLU A 240 10.96 12.74 10.30
N VAL A 241 10.61 11.97 9.27
CA VAL A 241 10.26 10.55 9.39
C VAL A 241 11.51 9.72 9.69
N LEU A 242 11.55 9.10 10.85
CA LEU A 242 12.66 8.25 11.31
C LEU A 242 12.42 6.75 11.07
N LEU A 243 11.15 6.36 10.99
CA LEU A 243 10.71 5.00 10.70
C LEU A 243 9.31 5.03 10.10
N ARG A 244 9.06 4.17 9.12
CA ARG A 244 7.75 3.85 8.60
C ARG A 244 7.68 2.34 8.37
N GLY A 245 6.66 1.68 8.92
CA GLY A 245 6.52 0.22 8.82
C GLY A 245 5.19 -0.30 9.35
N HIS A 246 5.08 -1.61 9.39
CA HIS A 246 3.87 -2.32 9.82
C HIS A 246 4.08 -3.13 11.11
N ASP A 247 5.29 -3.10 11.66
CA ASP A 247 5.68 -3.85 12.85
C ASP A 247 6.00 -2.90 14.02
N ILE A 248 5.24 -3.05 15.12
CA ILE A 248 5.44 -2.25 16.33
C ILE A 248 6.77 -2.56 17.03
N ASP A 249 7.31 -3.77 16.84
CA ASP A 249 8.58 -4.14 17.44
C ASP A 249 9.77 -3.38 16.80
N GLU A 250 9.66 -3.00 15.51
CA GLU A 250 10.61 -2.10 14.85
C GLU A 250 10.58 -0.69 15.46
N VAL A 251 9.38 -0.18 15.78
CA VAL A 251 9.22 1.11 16.48
C VAL A 251 9.88 1.06 17.86
N LYS A 252 9.64 -0.02 18.62
CA LYS A 252 10.23 -0.23 19.94
C LYS A 252 11.76 -0.25 19.87
N ALA A 253 12.33 -1.01 18.93
CA ALA A 253 13.77 -1.08 18.71
C ALA A 253 14.38 0.28 18.32
N LYS A 254 13.69 1.04 17.46
CA LYS A 254 14.12 2.38 17.06
C LYS A 254 14.14 3.34 18.25
N LEU A 255 13.08 3.36 19.06
CA LEU A 255 13.01 4.20 20.28
C LEU A 255 14.07 3.80 21.32
N GLU A 256 14.34 2.51 21.47
CA GLU A 256 15.43 2.04 22.34
C GLU A 256 16.80 2.58 21.88
N ALA A 257 17.06 2.60 20.57
CA ALA A 257 18.29 3.16 20.03
C ALA A 257 18.39 4.68 20.21
N LEU A 258 17.26 5.40 20.12
CA LEU A 258 17.19 6.86 20.28
C LEU A 258 17.23 7.34 21.75
N SER A 259 16.98 6.45 22.70
CA SER A 259 16.94 6.78 24.15
C SER A 259 18.30 6.60 24.86
N LYS A 260 19.32 6.15 24.15
CA LYS A 260 20.71 5.98 24.64
C LYS A 260 21.52 7.26 24.48
#